data_fce379ae27c2387315cfb0f7f0f3178f
#
_entry.id   fce379ae27c2387315cfb0f7f0f3178f
#
_cell.length_a   1.000
_cell.length_b   1.000
_cell.length_c   1.000
_cell.angle_alpha   90.00
_cell.angle_beta   90.00
_cell.angle_gamma   90.00
#
_symmetry.space_group_name_H-M   'P 1'
#
loop_
_entity.id
_entity.type
_entity.pdbx_description
1 polymer ?
#
loop_
_entity_poly.entity_id
_entity_poly.type
_entity_poly.pdbx_seq_one_letter_code
_entity_poly.pdbx_strand_id
1 'polypeptide(L)'
;MKKIIATSFVLLLVLAGNGIAGDSVRLTEHIDEHGKRTIYKTTKAILEKSPSWNLDKEPPFPIHKAVAIAERWIKEKYPKFTNVSIVSVSLSPIWDHKNKDKWYYSIAAQAGADLDGISASSFFSVMVLMDGTVVGPSVPTNDDKEDENCQQ
;
A
#
# COMPACT_ATOMS: atom_id res chain seq x y z
N MET A 1 -19.02 -51.10 14.58
CA MET A 1 -17.91 -50.38 13.87
C MET A 1 -18.07 -48.88 14.05
N LYS A 2 -17.28 -48.27 14.95
CA LYS A 2 -17.32 -46.84 15.21
C LYS A 2 -16.27 -46.15 14.34
N LYS A 3 -16.70 -45.28 13.41
CA LYS A 3 -15.79 -44.44 12.60
C LYS A 3 -15.34 -43.25 13.43
N ILE A 4 -14.05 -43.19 13.70
CA ILE A 4 -13.39 -42.04 14.33
C ILE A 4 -13.11 -41.03 13.21
N ILE A 5 -13.78 -39.88 13.26
CA ILE A 5 -13.50 -38.75 12.40
C ILE A 5 -12.40 -37.95 13.08
N ALA A 6 -11.19 -38.02 12.51
CA ALA A 6 -10.06 -37.18 12.93
C ALA A 6 -10.25 -35.76 12.35
N THR A 7 -10.63 -34.83 13.22
CA THR A 7 -10.70 -33.42 12.87
C THR A 7 -9.27 -32.84 12.95
N SER A 8 -8.67 -32.61 11.78
CA SER A 8 -7.37 -31.95 11.67
C SER A 8 -7.55 -30.44 12.01
N PHE A 9 -7.06 -30.07 13.17
CA PHE A 9 -6.99 -28.66 13.60
C PHE A 9 -5.76 -28.05 12.93
N VAL A 10 -5.97 -27.28 11.87
CA VAL A 10 -4.91 -26.46 11.26
C VAL A 10 -4.68 -25.25 12.19
N LEU A 11 -3.62 -25.32 12.97
CA LEU A 11 -3.15 -24.22 13.80
C LEU A 11 -2.54 -23.15 12.89
N LEU A 12 -3.31 -22.11 12.57
CA LEU A 12 -2.83 -20.93 11.85
C LEU A 12 -1.94 -20.13 12.81
N LEU A 13 -0.63 -20.31 12.70
CA LEU A 13 0.36 -19.51 13.42
C LEU A 13 0.36 -18.11 12.79
N VAL A 14 -0.37 -17.18 13.39
CA VAL A 14 -0.21 -15.75 13.13
C VAL A 14 1.13 -15.35 13.75
N LEU A 15 2.17 -15.34 12.93
CA LEU A 15 3.43 -14.69 13.26
C LEU A 15 3.14 -13.18 13.33
N ALA A 16 2.86 -12.69 14.54
CA ALA A 16 2.98 -11.27 14.85
C ALA A 16 4.43 -10.88 14.54
N GLY A 17 4.65 -10.31 13.36
CA GLY A 17 5.94 -9.81 12.93
C GLY A 17 6.38 -8.72 13.88
N ASN A 18 7.30 -9.02 14.79
CA ASN A 18 8.10 -8.03 15.47
C ASN A 18 8.74 -7.18 14.38
N GLY A 19 8.35 -5.91 14.30
CA GLY A 19 8.93 -4.95 13.36
C GLY A 19 10.43 -4.90 13.60
N ILE A 20 11.18 -5.51 12.71
CA ILE A 20 12.60 -5.26 12.58
C ILE A 20 12.68 -3.80 12.14
N ALA A 21 13.09 -2.92 13.05
CA ALA A 21 13.50 -1.56 12.76
C ALA A 21 14.77 -1.66 11.89
N GLY A 22 14.60 -1.82 10.61
CA GLY A 22 15.68 -2.03 9.67
C GLY A 22 15.23 -1.74 8.26
N ASP A 23 15.85 -0.75 7.63
CA ASP A 23 15.79 -0.47 6.19
C ASP A 23 14.37 -0.22 5.62
N SER A 24 13.60 0.67 6.25
CA SER A 24 12.39 1.19 5.62
C SER A 24 12.75 2.17 4.50
N VAL A 25 12.10 2.02 3.36
CA VAL A 25 12.24 2.92 2.22
C VAL A 25 10.93 3.70 2.07
N ARG A 26 11.01 5.03 2.15
CA ARG A 26 9.87 5.92 1.91
C ARG A 26 9.60 5.98 0.41
N LEU A 27 8.37 5.68 0.01
CA LEU A 27 7.91 5.81 -1.37
C LEU A 27 7.45 7.23 -1.64
N THR A 28 6.55 7.72 -0.80
CA THR A 28 5.96 9.05 -0.90
C THR A 28 5.34 9.48 0.42
N GLU A 29 4.97 10.75 0.46
CA GLU A 29 4.28 11.38 1.55
C GLU A 29 3.16 12.25 1.01
N HIS A 30 2.07 12.30 1.74
CA HIS A 30 0.93 13.17 1.46
C HIS A 30 0.59 13.98 2.71
N ILE A 31 0.41 15.28 2.53
CA ILE A 31 -0.07 16.19 3.58
C ILE A 31 -1.44 16.70 3.14
N ASP A 32 -2.47 16.45 3.93
CA ASP A 32 -3.81 16.94 3.65
C ASP A 32 -3.99 18.43 3.99
N GLU A 33 -5.13 18.99 3.64
CA GLU A 33 -5.47 20.40 3.89
C GLU A 33 -5.49 20.78 5.38
N HIS A 34 -5.54 19.81 6.27
CA HIS A 34 -5.49 20.00 7.72
C HIS A 34 -4.08 19.80 8.29
N GLY A 35 -3.08 19.62 7.43
CA GLY A 35 -1.69 19.38 7.83
C GLY A 35 -1.42 17.96 8.33
N LYS A 36 -2.37 17.04 8.20
CA LYS A 36 -2.18 15.64 8.58
C LYS A 36 -1.29 14.94 7.57
N ARG A 37 -0.19 14.41 8.08
CA ARG A 37 0.83 13.70 7.31
C ARG A 37 0.49 12.21 7.18
N THR A 38 0.55 11.70 5.99
CA THR A 38 0.39 10.28 5.67
C THR A 38 1.63 9.82 4.91
N ILE A 39 2.30 8.79 5.40
CA ILE A 39 3.55 8.30 4.83
C ILE A 39 3.31 6.90 4.26
N TYR A 40 3.93 6.62 3.11
CA TYR A 40 3.93 5.32 2.47
C TYR A 40 5.34 4.77 2.49
N LYS A 41 5.54 3.68 3.22
CA LYS A 41 6.84 3.03 3.39
C LYS A 41 6.77 1.56 3.03
N THR A 42 7.86 1.05 2.49
CA THR A 42 8.09 -0.38 2.32
C THR A 42 9.44 -0.78 2.91
N THR A 43 9.71 -2.06 3.00
CA THR A 43 11.04 -2.52 3.43
C THR A 43 11.94 -2.73 2.21
N LYS A 44 13.25 -2.60 2.41
CA LYS A 44 14.24 -2.89 1.38
C LYS A 44 14.07 -4.31 0.82
N ALA A 45 13.80 -5.29 1.68
CA ALA A 45 13.59 -6.69 1.28
C ALA A 45 12.37 -6.87 0.33
N ILE A 46 11.31 -6.08 0.51
CA ILE A 46 10.16 -6.08 -0.41
C ILE A 46 10.56 -5.40 -1.71
N LEU A 47 11.24 -4.27 -1.63
CA LEU A 47 11.64 -3.51 -2.79
C LEU A 47 12.63 -4.24 -3.69
N GLU A 48 13.55 -5.01 -3.12
CA GLU A 48 14.49 -5.85 -3.86
C GLU A 48 13.80 -6.92 -4.71
N LYS A 49 12.63 -7.41 -4.28
CA LYS A 49 11.82 -8.38 -5.05
C LYS A 49 11.05 -7.74 -6.19
N SER A 50 10.74 -6.45 -6.08
CA SER A 50 10.05 -5.72 -7.14
C SER A 50 10.97 -5.58 -8.36
N PRO A 51 10.50 -5.89 -9.57
CA PRO A 51 11.32 -5.78 -10.78
C PRO A 51 11.74 -4.34 -11.05
N SER A 52 12.93 -4.18 -11.62
CA SER A 52 13.43 -2.91 -12.13
C SER A 52 12.79 -2.59 -13.48
N TRP A 53 12.62 -1.30 -13.78
CA TRP A 53 12.08 -0.85 -15.05
C TRP A 53 12.77 0.43 -15.52
N ASN A 54 13.12 0.45 -16.82
CA ASN A 54 13.91 1.53 -17.43
C ASN A 54 13.14 2.37 -18.47
N LEU A 55 11.81 2.28 -18.49
CA LEU A 55 10.91 2.99 -19.42
C LEU A 55 10.97 2.57 -20.90
N ASP A 56 11.91 1.74 -21.30
CA ASP A 56 12.09 1.33 -22.71
C ASP A 56 11.08 0.27 -23.16
N LYS A 57 10.34 -0.29 -22.21
CA LYS A 57 9.36 -1.37 -22.41
C LYS A 57 8.08 -1.09 -21.63
N GLU A 58 7.07 -1.90 -21.86
CA GLU A 58 5.89 -1.87 -21.01
C GLU A 58 6.26 -2.14 -19.53
N PRO A 59 5.53 -1.51 -18.60
CA PRO A 59 5.75 -1.74 -17.16
C PRO A 59 5.66 -3.24 -16.84
N PRO A 60 6.54 -3.78 -16.00
CA PRO A 60 6.53 -5.19 -15.61
C PRO A 60 5.19 -5.64 -15.03
N PHE A 61 4.49 -4.73 -14.37
CA PHE A 61 3.15 -4.96 -13.82
C PHE A 61 2.13 -4.08 -14.55
N PRO A 62 1.14 -4.67 -15.24
CA PRO A 62 0.17 -3.90 -16.03
C PRO A 62 -0.73 -3.00 -15.17
N ILE A 63 -0.97 -1.77 -15.62
CA ILE A 63 -1.78 -0.77 -14.91
C ILE A 63 -3.18 -1.26 -14.51
N HIS A 64 -3.87 -2.01 -15.39
CA HIS A 64 -5.20 -2.53 -15.10
C HIS A 64 -5.21 -3.53 -13.95
N LYS A 65 -4.11 -4.29 -13.77
CA LYS A 65 -3.94 -5.19 -12.63
C LYS A 65 -3.65 -4.41 -11.35
N ALA A 66 -2.86 -3.34 -11.44
CA ALA A 66 -2.59 -2.48 -10.29
C ALA A 66 -3.88 -1.83 -9.78
N VAL A 67 -4.72 -1.33 -10.68
CA VAL A 67 -6.04 -0.77 -10.36
C VAL A 67 -6.92 -1.82 -9.67
N ALA A 68 -7.06 -3.01 -10.24
CA ALA A 68 -7.89 -4.07 -9.67
C ALA A 68 -7.43 -4.52 -8.27
N ILE A 69 -6.12 -4.55 -8.05
CA ILE A 69 -5.54 -4.86 -6.72
C ILE A 69 -5.83 -3.74 -5.73
N ALA A 70 -5.67 -2.47 -6.12
CA ALA A 70 -5.94 -1.33 -5.26
C ALA A 70 -7.42 -1.27 -4.84
N GLU A 71 -8.35 -1.46 -5.78
CA GLU A 71 -9.78 -1.52 -5.48
C GLU A 71 -10.12 -2.64 -4.48
N ARG A 72 -9.59 -3.83 -4.72
CA ARG A 72 -9.77 -4.97 -3.82
C ARG A 72 -9.23 -4.67 -2.43
N TRP A 73 -8.01 -4.15 -2.34
CA TRP A 73 -7.38 -3.79 -1.08
C TRP A 73 -8.21 -2.77 -0.28
N ILE A 74 -8.76 -1.73 -0.95
CA ILE A 74 -9.63 -0.73 -0.31
C ILE A 74 -10.87 -1.41 0.27
N LYS A 75 -11.56 -2.26 -0.52
CA LYS A 75 -12.76 -2.97 -0.08
C LYS A 75 -12.51 -3.91 1.09
N GLU A 76 -11.38 -4.62 1.08
CA GLU A 76 -10.99 -5.54 2.16
C GLU A 76 -10.60 -4.79 3.44
N LYS A 77 -9.84 -3.70 3.29
CA LYS A 77 -9.35 -2.91 4.44
C LYS A 77 -10.44 -2.05 5.06
N TYR A 78 -11.38 -1.58 4.25
CA TYR A 78 -12.44 -0.66 4.65
C TYR A 78 -13.81 -1.15 4.15
N PRO A 79 -14.35 -2.25 4.70
CA PRO A 79 -15.53 -2.95 4.15
C PRO A 79 -16.82 -2.11 4.15
N LYS A 80 -16.87 -1.01 4.90
CA LYS A 80 -17.99 -0.06 4.89
C LYS A 80 -18.11 0.71 3.57
N PHE A 81 -17.01 0.82 2.79
CA PHE A 81 -17.03 1.50 1.50
C PHE A 81 -17.26 0.49 0.38
N THR A 82 -18.45 0.50 -0.20
CA THR A 82 -18.85 -0.49 -1.22
C THR A 82 -18.58 -0.03 -2.64
N ASN A 83 -18.68 1.29 -2.88
CA ASN A 83 -18.50 1.89 -4.19
C ASN A 83 -17.14 2.56 -4.27
N VAL A 84 -16.18 1.90 -4.97
CA VAL A 84 -14.82 2.42 -5.17
C VAL A 84 -14.69 2.89 -6.61
N SER A 85 -14.31 4.15 -6.80
CA SER A 85 -14.04 4.76 -8.10
C SER A 85 -12.60 5.24 -8.15
N ILE A 86 -11.87 4.85 -9.17
CA ILE A 86 -10.50 5.33 -9.37
C ILE A 86 -10.56 6.75 -9.95
N VAL A 87 -9.90 7.67 -9.27
CA VAL A 87 -9.83 9.09 -9.65
C VAL A 87 -8.61 9.35 -10.53
N SER A 88 -7.47 8.80 -10.14
CA SER A 88 -6.23 8.95 -10.91
C SER A 88 -5.27 7.79 -10.68
N VAL A 89 -4.42 7.56 -11.66
CA VAL A 89 -3.29 6.65 -11.56
C VAL A 89 -2.06 7.40 -12.07
N SER A 90 -1.03 7.45 -11.28
CA SER A 90 0.28 7.98 -11.68
C SER A 90 1.37 6.94 -11.48
N LEU A 91 2.41 7.06 -12.28
CA LEU A 91 3.57 6.19 -12.26
C LEU A 91 4.76 7.02 -11.79
N SER A 92 5.42 6.59 -10.73
CA SER A 92 6.50 7.35 -10.09
C SER A 92 7.71 6.48 -9.81
N PRO A 93 8.93 7.02 -10.01
CA PRO A 93 10.15 6.35 -9.57
C PRO A 93 10.28 6.47 -8.05
N ILE A 94 11.03 5.56 -7.47
CA ILE A 94 11.43 5.67 -6.08
C ILE A 94 12.64 6.61 -6.00
N TRP A 95 12.47 7.72 -5.29
CA TRP A 95 13.50 8.77 -5.13
C TRP A 95 14.56 8.39 -4.10
N ASP A 96 15.17 7.22 -4.26
CA ASP A 96 16.31 6.78 -3.47
C ASP A 96 17.49 6.49 -4.42
N HIS A 97 18.66 7.01 -4.12
CA HIS A 97 19.87 6.85 -4.94
C HIS A 97 20.21 5.37 -5.24
N LYS A 98 19.82 4.45 -4.35
CA LYS A 98 20.05 3.01 -4.49
C LYS A 98 18.98 2.27 -5.29
N ASN A 99 17.82 2.90 -5.50
CA ASN A 99 16.62 2.27 -6.06
C ASN A 99 16.06 3.05 -7.26
N LYS A 100 16.91 3.73 -8.03
CA LYS A 100 16.52 4.61 -9.15
C LYS A 100 15.74 3.92 -10.27
N ASP A 101 15.88 2.62 -10.40
CA ASP A 101 15.23 1.76 -11.38
C ASP A 101 13.95 1.10 -10.84
N LYS A 102 13.57 1.39 -9.59
CA LYS A 102 12.35 0.90 -8.97
C LYS A 102 11.22 1.91 -9.11
N TRP A 103 10.04 1.41 -9.43
CA TRP A 103 8.86 2.21 -9.73
C TRP A 103 7.65 1.69 -8.98
N TYR A 104 6.64 2.54 -8.84
CA TYR A 104 5.34 2.18 -8.28
C TYR A 104 4.23 2.97 -8.95
N TYR A 105 3.02 2.41 -8.94
CA TYR A 105 1.79 3.13 -9.23
C TYR A 105 1.28 3.81 -7.96
N SER A 106 0.99 5.11 -8.04
CA SER A 106 0.20 5.82 -7.04
C SER A 106 -1.23 5.91 -7.56
N ILE A 107 -2.16 5.28 -6.84
CA ILE A 107 -3.56 5.15 -7.24
C ILE A 107 -4.40 5.91 -6.24
N ALA A 108 -5.07 6.98 -6.71
CA ALA A 108 -6.04 7.71 -5.93
C ALA A 108 -7.44 7.20 -6.25
N ALA A 109 -8.22 6.94 -5.22
CA ALA A 109 -9.57 6.45 -5.31
C ALA A 109 -10.50 7.24 -4.40
N GLN A 110 -11.74 7.42 -4.83
CA GLN A 110 -12.85 7.85 -4.00
C GLN A 110 -13.74 6.65 -3.70
N ALA A 111 -14.12 6.47 -2.45
CA ALA A 111 -15.02 5.40 -2.09
C ALA A 111 -16.21 5.93 -1.31
N GLY A 112 -17.40 5.46 -1.69
CA GLY A 112 -18.68 5.82 -1.08
C GLY A 112 -19.19 4.73 -0.16
N ALA A 113 -19.85 5.16 0.93
CA ALA A 113 -20.60 4.31 1.83
C ALA A 113 -22.00 4.90 2.01
N ASP A 114 -22.99 4.04 2.13
CA ASP A 114 -24.32 4.41 2.63
C ASP A 114 -24.40 3.92 4.09
N LEU A 115 -24.51 4.87 5.00
CA LEU A 115 -24.59 4.62 6.43
C LEU A 115 -25.97 5.09 6.91
N ASP A 116 -26.93 4.17 6.94
CA ASP A 116 -28.30 4.40 7.40
C ASP A 116 -28.99 5.60 6.68
N GLY A 117 -28.83 5.68 5.35
CA GLY A 117 -29.40 6.75 4.52
C GLY A 117 -28.55 8.04 4.49
N ILE A 118 -27.36 8.02 5.09
CA ILE A 118 -26.40 9.11 4.99
C ILE A 118 -25.27 8.69 4.06
N SER A 119 -25.17 9.37 2.91
CA SER A 119 -24.05 9.14 1.99
C SER A 119 -22.77 9.74 2.54
N ALA A 120 -21.78 8.91 2.76
CA ALA A 120 -20.41 9.32 3.14
C ALA A 120 -19.43 8.97 2.02
N SER A 121 -18.43 9.80 1.83
CA SER A 121 -17.33 9.50 0.90
C SER A 121 -15.98 9.75 1.56
N SER A 122 -14.97 9.01 1.10
CA SER A 122 -13.58 9.18 1.54
C SER A 122 -12.63 9.02 0.37
N PHE A 123 -11.51 9.73 0.44
CA PHE A 123 -10.42 9.56 -0.51
C PHE A 123 -9.37 8.61 0.06
N PHE A 124 -8.84 7.78 -0.82
CA PHE A 124 -7.80 6.80 -0.52
C PHE A 124 -6.67 6.95 -1.51
N SER A 125 -5.45 6.81 -1.01
CA SER A 125 -4.28 6.63 -1.85
C SER A 125 -3.66 5.27 -1.55
N VAL A 126 -3.29 4.53 -2.58
CA VAL A 126 -2.70 3.20 -2.49
C VAL A 126 -1.52 3.15 -3.42
N MET A 127 -0.38 2.67 -2.93
CA MET A 127 0.80 2.46 -3.76
C MET A 127 0.89 0.98 -4.14
N VAL A 128 1.17 0.71 -5.41
CA VAL A 128 1.34 -0.66 -5.93
C VAL A 128 2.69 -0.77 -6.62
N LEU A 129 3.56 -1.62 -6.09
CA LEU A 129 4.89 -1.88 -6.67
C LEU A 129 4.80 -2.67 -7.97
N MET A 130 5.90 -2.74 -8.71
CA MET A 130 5.97 -3.43 -10.01
C MET A 130 5.90 -4.96 -9.95
N ASP A 131 5.78 -5.55 -8.76
CA ASP A 131 5.46 -6.96 -8.51
C ASP A 131 4.00 -7.18 -8.08
N GLY A 132 3.20 -6.10 -7.97
CA GLY A 132 1.84 -6.13 -7.48
C GLY A 132 1.71 -6.02 -5.96
N THR A 133 2.79 -5.86 -5.22
CA THR A 133 2.75 -5.63 -3.77
C THR A 133 2.07 -4.31 -3.45
N VAL A 134 1.07 -4.34 -2.57
CA VAL A 134 0.36 -3.15 -2.11
C VAL A 134 1.05 -2.55 -0.89
N VAL A 135 1.28 -1.25 -0.96
CA VAL A 135 1.78 -0.44 0.16
C VAL A 135 0.70 0.55 0.56
N GLY A 136 0.08 0.31 1.69
CA GLY A 136 -0.90 1.22 2.28
C GLY A 136 -0.25 2.31 3.12
N PRO A 137 -1.08 3.25 3.62
CA PRO A 137 -0.62 4.30 4.52
C PRO A 137 -0.09 3.71 5.82
N SER A 138 1.00 4.26 6.31
CA SER A 138 1.58 3.96 7.61
C SER A 138 1.43 5.16 8.55
N VAL A 139 1.32 4.87 9.84
CA VAL A 139 1.35 5.92 10.85
C VAL A 139 2.78 6.45 10.95
N PRO A 140 2.99 7.78 10.95
CA PRO A 140 4.31 8.36 11.16
C PRO A 140 4.92 7.88 12.48
N THR A 141 6.15 7.44 12.44
CA THR A 141 6.94 7.07 13.63
C THR A 141 7.78 8.26 14.10
N ASN A 142 8.40 8.16 15.28
CA ASN A 142 9.27 9.24 15.76
C ASN A 142 10.47 9.48 14.84
N ASP A 143 10.97 8.43 14.19
CA ASP A 143 12.08 8.53 13.22
C ASP A 143 11.71 9.39 11.99
N ASP A 144 10.43 9.44 11.62
CA ASP A 144 9.95 10.28 10.52
C ASP A 144 9.95 11.78 10.85
N LYS A 145 10.07 12.16 12.13
CA LYS A 145 10.10 13.56 12.60
C LYS A 145 11.52 14.13 12.62
N GLU A 146 12.55 13.29 12.68
CA GLU A 146 13.95 13.74 12.71
C GLU A 146 14.42 14.28 11.35
N ASP A 147 13.86 13.79 10.25
CA ASP A 147 14.20 14.26 8.91
C ASP A 147 13.79 15.73 8.65
N GLU A 148 12.86 16.29 9.44
CA GLU A 148 12.42 17.68 9.30
C GLU A 148 13.46 18.70 9.77
N ASN A 149 14.31 18.35 10.72
CA ASN A 149 15.32 19.26 11.28
C ASN A 149 16.58 19.40 10.42
N CYS A 150 16.73 18.60 9.36
CA CYS A 150 17.88 18.65 8.46
C CYS A 150 17.66 19.53 7.22
N GLN A 151 16.48 20.15 7.06
CA GLN A 151 16.14 20.98 5.88
C GLN A 151 16.01 22.48 6.18
N GLN A 152 16.48 22.95 7.35
CA GLN A 152 16.57 24.41 7.67
C GLN A 152 17.98 24.93 7.49
#